data_aeff40c291cea3939e026d78ba68d1f2
#
_entry.id   aeff40c291cea3939e026d78ba68d1f2
#
_cell.length_a   1.000
_cell.length_b   1.000
_cell.length_c   1.000
_cell.angle_alpha   90.00
_cell.angle_beta   90.00
_cell.angle_gamma   90.00
#
_symmetry.space_group_name_H-M   'P 1'
#
loop_
_entity.id
_entity.type
_entity.pdbx_description
1 polymer ?
#
loop_
_entity_poly.entity_id
_entity_poly.type
_entity_poly.pdbx_seq_one_letter_code
_entity_poly.pdbx_strand_id
1 'polypeptide(L)'
;MTILVTIFCSVPIIIAGIVKLLLPVPVIWRKVSRFCDFMMYCWCEGLAVLLHLNPHLQWEVHGLEGLSKKNWYLLICNHRSWADIVVLCVLFRKHIPMNKYFLKQQLAWVPFLGLAC
;
A
#
# COMPACT_ATOMS: atom_id res chain seq x y z
N MET A 1 -8.74 16.11 3.37
CA MET A 1 -7.28 15.88 3.26
C MET A 1 -6.94 14.48 2.76
N THR A 2 -7.54 13.42 3.27
CA THR A 2 -7.28 12.04 2.82
C THR A 2 -7.47 11.86 1.31
N ILE A 3 -8.52 12.45 0.73
CA ILE A 3 -8.83 12.36 -0.71
C ILE A 3 -7.70 12.99 -1.54
N LEU A 4 -7.16 14.13 -1.14
CA LEU A 4 -6.08 14.81 -1.85
C LEU A 4 -4.79 13.97 -1.85
N VAL A 5 -4.42 13.40 -0.70
CA VAL A 5 -3.26 12.50 -0.58
C VAL A 5 -3.45 11.26 -1.47
N THR A 6 -4.65 10.71 -1.48
CA THR A 6 -4.98 9.54 -2.31
C THR A 6 -4.89 9.88 -3.80
N ILE A 7 -5.47 10.98 -4.26
CA ILE A 7 -5.39 11.41 -5.67
C ILE A 7 -3.94 11.66 -6.06
N PHE A 8 -3.18 12.39 -5.24
CA PHE A 8 -1.79 12.71 -5.53
C PHE A 8 -0.91 11.47 -5.71
N CYS A 9 -1.11 10.45 -4.89
CA CYS A 9 -0.36 9.19 -5.00
C CYS A 9 -0.90 8.26 -6.10
N SER A 10 -2.19 8.31 -6.40
CA SER A 10 -2.83 7.41 -7.37
C SER A 10 -2.51 7.75 -8.82
N VAL A 11 -2.45 9.04 -9.16
CA VAL A 11 -2.16 9.47 -10.54
C VAL A 11 -0.82 8.94 -11.05
N PRO A 12 0.31 9.07 -10.32
CA PRO A 12 1.58 8.49 -10.75
C PRO A 12 1.55 6.96 -10.87
N ILE A 13 0.80 6.27 -9.99
CA ILE A 13 0.66 4.80 -10.03
C ILE A 13 -0.08 4.36 -11.30
N ILE A 14 -1.14 5.06 -11.70
CA ILE A 14 -1.88 4.76 -12.93
C ILE A 14 -0.98 4.97 -14.15
N ILE A 15 -0.27 6.09 -14.21
CA ILE A 15 0.68 6.37 -15.30
C ILE A 15 1.75 5.27 -15.38
N ALA A 16 2.31 4.89 -14.24
CA ALA A 16 3.29 3.82 -14.14
C ALA A 16 2.71 2.46 -14.60
N GLY A 17 1.46 2.17 -14.26
CA GLY A 17 0.73 0.98 -14.72
C GLY A 17 0.53 0.97 -16.25
N ILE A 18 0.17 2.10 -16.85
CA ILE A 18 0.05 2.24 -18.29
C ILE A 18 1.41 2.03 -18.98
N VAL A 19 2.49 2.61 -18.45
CA VAL A 19 3.85 2.41 -18.96
C VAL A 19 4.24 0.93 -18.90
N LYS A 20 3.90 0.23 -17.81
CA LYS A 20 4.15 -1.21 -17.66
C LYS A 20 3.40 -2.04 -18.68
N LEU A 21 2.18 -1.62 -19.05
CA LEU A 21 1.36 -2.29 -20.05
C LEU A 21 1.89 -2.10 -21.48
N LEU A 22 2.36 -0.88 -21.79
CA LEU A 22 2.83 -0.51 -23.13
C LEU A 22 4.26 -1.00 -23.43
N LEU A 23 5.09 -1.15 -22.38
CA LEU A 23 6.50 -1.52 -22.52
C LEU A 23 6.81 -2.80 -21.74
N PRO A 24 6.62 -4.01 -22.34
CA PRO A 24 6.84 -5.29 -21.67
C PRO A 24 8.33 -5.65 -21.54
N VAL A 25 9.16 -4.71 -21.02
CA VAL A 25 10.59 -4.90 -20.82
C VAL A 25 10.86 -5.20 -19.32
N PRO A 26 11.49 -6.34 -18.98
CA PRO A 26 11.68 -6.75 -17.57
C PRO A 26 12.41 -5.73 -16.70
N VAL A 27 13.34 -4.95 -17.29
CA VAL A 27 14.08 -3.91 -16.57
C VAL A 27 13.18 -2.73 -16.22
N ILE A 28 12.31 -2.34 -17.15
CA ILE A 28 11.32 -1.27 -16.94
C ILE A 28 10.32 -1.71 -15.87
N TRP A 29 9.83 -2.94 -15.93
CA TRP A 29 8.90 -3.48 -14.95
C TRP A 29 9.46 -3.43 -13.53
N ARG A 30 10.73 -3.80 -13.33
CA ARG A 30 11.36 -3.71 -12.00
C ARG A 30 11.48 -2.29 -11.49
N LYS A 31 11.83 -1.32 -12.36
CA LYS A 31 11.91 0.09 -11.99
C LYS A 31 10.53 0.66 -11.66
N VAL A 32 9.54 0.36 -12.49
CA VAL A 32 8.15 0.81 -12.30
C VAL A 32 7.57 0.22 -11.00
N SER A 33 7.78 -1.08 -10.74
CA SER A 33 7.30 -1.69 -9.49
C SER A 33 7.92 -1.04 -8.26
N ARG A 34 9.24 -0.77 -8.27
CA ARG A 34 9.89 -0.05 -7.16
C ARG A 34 9.34 1.36 -6.97
N PHE A 35 9.02 2.04 -8.06
CA PHE A 35 8.40 3.37 -8.01
C PHE A 35 6.98 3.28 -7.41
N CYS A 36 6.18 2.29 -7.81
CA CYS A 36 4.86 2.06 -7.24
C CYS A 36 4.96 1.74 -5.73
N ASP A 37 5.89 0.87 -5.32
CA ASP A 37 6.13 0.56 -3.91
C ASP A 37 6.51 1.82 -3.10
N PHE A 38 7.35 2.68 -3.68
CA PHE A 38 7.71 3.96 -3.07
C PHE A 38 6.51 4.91 -2.93
N MET A 39 5.68 5.02 -3.96
CA MET A 39 4.46 5.86 -3.92
C MET A 39 3.45 5.33 -2.89
N MET A 40 3.30 4.01 -2.79
CA MET A 40 2.48 3.38 -1.74
C MET A 40 3.03 3.68 -0.34
N TYR A 41 4.35 3.63 -0.18
CA TYR A 41 4.97 3.99 1.10
C TYR A 41 4.68 5.46 1.45
N CYS A 42 4.84 6.39 0.51
CA CYS A 42 4.51 7.80 0.72
C CYS A 42 3.02 8.00 1.08
N TRP A 43 2.13 7.24 0.44
CA TRP A 43 0.71 7.27 0.77
C TRP A 43 0.45 6.79 2.21
N CYS A 44 1.07 5.67 2.61
CA CYS A 44 0.96 5.16 3.98
C CYS A 44 1.53 6.15 5.02
N GLU A 45 2.65 6.84 4.71
CA GLU A 45 3.19 7.88 5.60
C GLU A 45 2.23 9.08 5.71
N GLY A 46 1.65 9.53 4.60
CA GLY A 46 0.64 10.59 4.60
C GLY A 46 -0.59 10.22 5.43
N LEU A 47 -1.08 8.99 5.30
CA LEU A 47 -2.18 8.49 6.12
C LEU A 47 -1.79 8.36 7.59
N ALA A 48 -0.58 7.93 7.89
CA ALA A 48 -0.09 7.85 9.26
C ALA A 48 -0.10 9.22 9.95
N VAL A 49 0.37 10.26 9.26
CA VAL A 49 0.31 11.65 9.76
C VAL A 49 -1.14 12.06 10.04
N LEU A 50 -2.06 11.80 9.09
CA LEU A 50 -3.47 12.13 9.26
C LEU A 50 -4.13 11.40 10.44
N LEU A 51 -3.77 10.12 10.64
CA LEU A 51 -4.29 9.33 11.75
C LEU A 51 -3.72 9.80 13.10
N HIS A 52 -2.44 10.21 13.15
CA HIS A 52 -1.83 10.76 14.37
C HIS A 52 -2.38 12.13 14.73
N LEU A 53 -2.84 12.92 13.76
CA LEU A 53 -3.49 14.20 13.99
C LEU A 53 -4.93 14.07 14.54
N ASN A 54 -5.48 12.84 14.54
CA ASN A 54 -6.81 12.61 15.11
C ASN A 54 -6.71 12.24 16.58
N PRO A 55 -7.10 13.14 17.51
CA PRO A 55 -6.95 12.92 18.95
C PRO A 55 -7.87 11.82 19.50
N HIS A 56 -8.87 11.40 18.73
CA HIS A 56 -9.81 10.35 19.14
C HIS A 56 -9.32 8.93 18.83
N LEU A 57 -8.19 8.78 18.09
CA LEU A 57 -7.62 7.49 17.77
C LEU A 57 -6.50 7.14 18.76
N GLN A 58 -6.73 6.13 19.55
CA GLN A 58 -5.72 5.53 20.42
C GLN A 58 -5.26 4.21 19.81
N TRP A 59 -3.95 4.03 19.73
CA TRP A 59 -3.32 2.84 19.18
C TRP A 59 -2.71 2.03 20.32
N GLU A 60 -3.17 0.82 20.46
CA GLU A 60 -2.53 -0.17 21.32
C GLU A 60 -2.06 -1.31 20.43
N VAL A 61 -0.75 -1.49 20.33
CA VAL A 61 -0.13 -2.43 19.40
C VAL A 61 0.87 -3.28 20.17
N HIS A 62 0.70 -4.59 20.09
CA HIS A 62 1.57 -5.56 20.72
C HIS A 62 2.12 -6.55 19.69
N GLY A 63 3.32 -7.12 19.94
CA GLY A 63 3.86 -8.23 19.18
C GLY A 63 4.54 -7.83 17.83
N LEU A 64 5.01 -6.59 17.72
CA LEU A 64 5.79 -6.17 16.53
C LEU A 64 7.29 -6.50 16.66
N GLU A 65 7.71 -6.98 17.82
CA GLU A 65 9.10 -7.33 18.10
C GLU A 65 9.52 -8.52 17.23
N GLY A 66 10.70 -8.41 16.63
CA GLY A 66 11.26 -9.47 15.77
C GLY A 66 10.83 -9.42 14.32
N LEU A 67 9.95 -8.50 13.91
CA LEU A 67 9.65 -8.27 12.51
C LEU A 67 10.81 -7.57 11.80
N SER A 68 11.08 -7.97 10.55
CA SER A 68 12.18 -7.42 9.76
C SER A 68 11.78 -7.22 8.29
N LYS A 69 12.18 -6.11 7.69
CA LYS A 69 12.00 -5.85 6.25
C LYS A 69 12.75 -6.81 5.33
N LYS A 70 13.65 -7.63 5.88
CA LYS A 70 14.41 -8.62 5.12
C LYS A 70 13.67 -9.95 4.95
N ASN A 71 12.63 -10.18 5.74
CA ASN A 71 11.87 -11.43 5.76
C ASN A 71 10.56 -11.29 5.01
N TRP A 72 9.99 -12.42 4.61
CA TRP A 72 8.67 -12.51 4.01
C TRP A 72 7.66 -12.99 5.03
N TYR A 73 6.47 -12.41 5.00
CA TYR A 73 5.40 -12.70 5.95
C TYR A 73 4.09 -12.93 5.23
N LEU A 74 3.30 -13.86 5.74
CA LEU A 74 1.90 -14.02 5.37
C LEU A 74 1.05 -13.38 6.47
N LEU A 75 0.37 -12.28 6.13
CA LEU A 75 -0.54 -11.61 7.06
C LEU A 75 -1.96 -12.16 6.88
N ILE A 76 -2.53 -12.66 7.95
CA ILE A 76 -3.91 -13.12 8.01
C ILE A 76 -4.63 -12.27 9.07
N CYS A 77 -5.68 -11.59 8.67
CA CYS A 77 -6.46 -10.76 9.59
C CYS A 77 -7.96 -10.84 9.28
N ASN A 78 -8.76 -10.54 10.27
CA ASN A 78 -10.18 -10.32 10.07
C ASN A 78 -10.37 -9.01 9.32
N HIS A 79 -11.08 -9.07 8.18
CA HIS A 79 -11.38 -7.90 7.36
C HIS A 79 -12.86 -7.54 7.52
N ARG A 80 -13.13 -6.44 8.19
CA ARG A 80 -14.49 -5.92 8.45
C ARG A 80 -14.80 -4.65 7.66
N SER A 81 -13.78 -3.86 7.35
CA SER A 81 -13.97 -2.58 6.65
C SER A 81 -12.72 -2.19 5.84
N TRP A 82 -12.87 -1.23 4.93
CA TRP A 82 -11.75 -0.62 4.20
C TRP A 82 -10.71 0.04 5.12
N ALA A 83 -11.12 0.46 6.32
CA ALA A 83 -10.23 1.03 7.32
C ALA A 83 -9.15 0.03 7.76
N ASP A 84 -9.45 -1.27 7.77
CA ASP A 84 -8.50 -2.30 8.16
C ASP A 84 -7.27 -2.32 7.24
N ILE A 85 -7.48 -2.10 5.93
CA ILE A 85 -6.38 -2.02 4.95
C ILE A 85 -5.47 -0.84 5.28
N VAL A 86 -6.05 0.32 5.57
CA VAL A 86 -5.31 1.53 5.93
C VAL A 86 -4.53 1.32 7.22
N VAL A 87 -5.16 0.74 8.23
CA VAL A 87 -4.54 0.42 9.53
C VAL A 87 -3.34 -0.53 9.33
N LEU A 88 -3.52 -1.62 8.59
CA LEU A 88 -2.45 -2.57 8.31
C LEU A 88 -1.29 -1.93 7.55
N CYS A 89 -1.58 -1.11 6.52
CA CYS A 89 -0.55 -0.38 5.80
C CYS A 89 0.25 0.54 6.71
N VAL A 90 -0.45 1.33 7.52
CA VAL A 90 0.19 2.29 8.43
C VAL A 90 0.99 1.58 9.53
N LEU A 91 0.46 0.50 10.08
CA LEU A 91 1.08 -0.25 11.17
C LEU A 91 2.38 -0.92 10.69
N PHE A 92 2.29 -1.64 9.57
CA PHE A 92 3.39 -2.50 9.12
C PHE A 92 4.42 -1.81 8.23
N ARG A 93 4.19 -0.60 7.71
CA ARG A 93 5.06 0.11 6.76
C ARG A 93 6.54 0.19 7.14
N LYS A 94 6.82 0.23 8.45
CA LYS A 94 8.19 0.33 9.00
C LYS A 94 8.78 -1.01 9.41
N HIS A 95 7.96 -2.03 9.60
CA HIS A 95 8.34 -3.31 10.20
C HIS A 95 8.59 -4.42 9.19
N ILE A 96 7.78 -4.48 8.13
CA ILE A 96 7.87 -5.51 7.10
C ILE A 96 7.95 -4.89 5.70
N PRO A 97 8.28 -5.68 4.64
CA PRO A 97 8.17 -5.23 3.25
C PRO A 97 6.74 -4.75 2.93
N MET A 98 6.60 -3.94 1.87
CA MET A 98 5.29 -3.42 1.48
C MET A 98 4.28 -4.54 1.28
N ASN A 99 3.11 -4.39 1.89
CA ASN A 99 2.05 -5.39 1.82
C ASN A 99 1.53 -5.53 0.40
N LYS A 100 1.36 -6.78 -0.03
CA LYS A 100 0.64 -7.14 -1.26
C LYS A 100 -0.61 -7.91 -0.85
N TYR A 101 -1.73 -7.57 -1.46
CA TYR A 101 -3.02 -8.10 -1.08
C TYR A 101 -3.50 -9.14 -2.08
N PHE A 102 -4.06 -10.24 -1.58
CA PHE A 102 -4.84 -11.15 -2.42
C PHE A 102 -6.22 -10.54 -2.67
N LEU A 103 -6.49 -10.20 -3.91
CA LEU A 103 -7.77 -9.63 -4.30
C LEU A 103 -8.63 -10.68 -5.02
N LYS A 104 -9.94 -10.55 -4.86
CA LYS A 104 -10.87 -11.31 -5.72
C LYS A 104 -10.63 -10.92 -7.19
N GLN A 105 -10.65 -11.90 -8.08
CA GLN A 105 -10.42 -11.69 -9.52
C GLN A 105 -11.31 -10.58 -10.12
N GLN A 106 -12.51 -10.41 -9.60
CA GLN A 106 -13.43 -9.33 -10.00
C GLN A 106 -12.91 -7.93 -9.69
N LEU A 107 -12.11 -7.76 -8.62
CA LEU A 107 -11.50 -6.48 -8.27
C LEU A 107 -10.26 -6.16 -9.12
N ALA A 108 -9.66 -7.16 -9.78
CA ALA A 108 -8.56 -6.94 -10.72
C ALA A 108 -8.98 -6.10 -11.94
N TRP A 109 -10.26 -6.06 -12.28
CA TRP A 109 -10.83 -5.24 -13.34
C TRP A 109 -11.01 -3.77 -12.95
N VAL A 110 -10.92 -3.43 -11.66
CA VAL A 110 -10.92 -2.04 -11.21
C VAL A 110 -9.55 -1.44 -11.50
N PRO A 111 -9.44 -0.41 -12.37
CA PRO A 111 -8.15 0.07 -12.89
C PRO A 111 -7.17 0.51 -11.80
N PHE A 112 -7.65 0.91 -10.63
CA PHE A 112 -6.84 1.29 -9.49
C PHE A 112 -6.21 0.11 -8.74
N LEU A 113 -6.97 -0.98 -8.58
CA LEU A 113 -6.56 -2.12 -7.76
C LEU A 113 -5.78 -3.15 -8.59
N GLY A 114 -6.17 -3.37 -9.84
CA GLY A 114 -5.50 -4.34 -10.70
C GLY A 114 -4.13 -3.90 -11.20
N LEU A 115 -3.86 -2.59 -11.29
CA LEU A 115 -2.56 -2.04 -11.69
C LEU A 115 -1.58 -1.87 -10.51
N ALA A 116 -2.08 -1.84 -9.27
CA ALA A 116 -1.27 -1.68 -8.07
C ALA A 116 -0.77 -3.01 -7.46
N CYS A 117 -1.34 -4.12 -7.90
CA CYS A 117 -0.93 -5.50 -7.56
C CYS A 117 -0.18 -6.13 -8.70
#